data_788364d23dbad7a072cbd5745feaa9f5
#
_entry.id   788364d23dbad7a072cbd5745feaa9f5
#
_cell.length_a   1.000
_cell.length_b   1.000
_cell.length_c   1.000
_cell.angle_alpha   90.00
_cell.angle_beta   90.00
_cell.angle_gamma   90.00
#
_symmetry.space_group_name_H-M   'P 1'
#
loop_
_entity.id
_entity.type
_entity.pdbx_description
1 polymer ?
#
loop_
_entity_poly.entity_id
_entity_poly.type
_entity_poly.pdbx_seq_one_letter_code
_entity_poly.pdbx_strand_id
1 'polypeptide(L)'
;MPMEPTRGTYTSLNEANTTQASTAINAIKDYILAKHLQPGDPLPTESQLCADLGVSRSSVREAVRTLVALDIVTVRHGHGTFVGEVSMRPMVESLVFRGLLKPGDDFRSLRDVVEVRVTQLQRSEERRVGKECRS
;
A
#
# COMPACT_ATOMS: atom_id res chain seq x y z
N MET A 1 11.42 4.54 42.05
CA MET A 1 11.07 5.19 40.81
C MET A 1 11.15 4.24 39.67
N PRO A 2 10.07 3.98 39.01
CA PRO A 2 10.15 3.15 37.84
C PRO A 2 10.97 3.91 36.78
N MET A 3 12.11 3.36 36.48
CA MET A 3 12.82 3.80 35.30
C MET A 3 11.90 3.58 34.11
N GLU A 4 11.46 4.62 33.52
CA GLU A 4 10.81 4.48 32.23
C GLU A 4 11.82 3.86 31.27
N PRO A 5 11.61 2.62 30.84
CA PRO A 5 12.61 1.98 30.04
C PRO A 5 12.49 2.53 28.63
N THR A 6 13.58 2.92 28.08
CA THR A 6 13.94 2.71 26.68
C THR A 6 12.80 2.84 25.64
N ARG A 7 11.77 3.67 25.89
CA ARG A 7 10.77 4.01 24.88
C ARG A 7 11.45 4.53 23.61
N GLY A 8 12.55 5.27 23.77
CA GLY A 8 13.30 5.81 22.65
C GLY A 8 13.92 4.75 21.73
N THR A 9 14.45 3.67 22.29
CA THR A 9 15.08 2.60 21.51
C THR A 9 14.05 1.78 20.74
N TYR A 10 12.93 1.44 21.38
CA TYR A 10 11.84 0.70 20.73
C TYR A 10 11.15 1.54 19.66
N THR A 11 10.91 2.80 19.92
CA THR A 11 10.29 3.70 18.96
C THR A 11 11.15 3.84 17.71
N SER A 12 12.46 3.99 17.89
CA SER A 12 13.42 4.11 16.80
C SER A 12 13.44 2.88 15.89
N LEU A 13 13.45 1.68 16.48
CA LEU A 13 13.43 0.43 15.72
C LEU A 13 12.11 0.26 14.95
N ASN A 14 10.99 0.58 15.58
CA ASN A 14 9.69 0.51 14.94
C ASN A 14 9.56 1.52 13.80
N GLU A 15 10.06 2.72 13.99
CA GLU A 15 10.06 3.74 12.96
C GLU A 15 10.91 3.32 11.76
N ALA A 16 12.10 2.76 12.00
CA ALA A 16 12.97 2.27 10.93
C ALA A 16 12.30 1.14 10.14
N ASN A 17 11.70 0.17 10.82
CA ASN A 17 10.98 -0.92 10.18
C ASN A 17 9.75 -0.43 9.42
N THR A 18 8.99 0.49 9.99
CA THR A 18 7.84 1.10 9.34
C THR A 18 8.25 1.86 8.09
N THR A 19 9.35 2.59 8.14
CA THR A 19 9.89 3.34 6.99
C THR A 19 10.33 2.39 5.88
N GLN A 20 11.05 1.30 6.22
CA GLN A 20 11.47 0.31 5.23
C GLN A 20 10.26 -0.42 4.62
N ALA A 21 9.27 -0.77 5.43
CA ALA A 21 8.05 -1.39 4.94
C ALA A 21 7.28 -0.44 4.01
N SER A 22 7.18 0.83 4.37
CA SER A 22 6.53 1.85 3.52
C SER A 22 7.27 2.02 2.19
N THR A 23 8.59 2.02 2.22
CA THR A 23 9.42 2.05 1.01
C THR A 23 9.13 0.85 0.12
N ALA A 24 9.05 -0.34 0.71
CA ALA A 24 8.75 -1.56 -0.03
C ALA A 24 7.33 -1.54 -0.61
N ILE A 25 6.35 -1.06 0.14
CA ILE A 25 4.96 -0.91 -0.33
C ILE A 25 4.91 -0.02 -1.57
N ASN A 26 5.52 1.14 -1.49
CA ASN A 26 5.52 2.10 -2.59
C ASN A 26 6.28 1.56 -3.80
N ALA A 27 7.39 0.88 -3.59
CA ALA A 27 8.18 0.30 -4.66
C ALA A 27 7.40 -0.80 -5.40
N ILE A 28 6.66 -1.64 -4.69
CA ILE A 28 5.83 -2.68 -5.31
C ILE A 28 4.71 -2.04 -6.13
N LYS A 29 4.03 -1.05 -5.58
CA LYS A 29 2.99 -0.31 -6.31
C LYS A 29 3.54 0.34 -7.58
N ASP A 30 4.68 1.01 -7.46
CA ASP A 30 5.33 1.67 -8.60
C ASP A 30 5.75 0.66 -9.66
N TYR A 31 6.24 -0.50 -9.25
CA TYR A 31 6.59 -1.59 -10.17
C TYR A 31 5.35 -2.06 -10.96
N ILE A 32 4.24 -2.28 -10.29
CA ILE A 32 2.99 -2.69 -10.93
C ILE A 32 2.55 -1.67 -11.97
N LEU A 33 2.59 -0.40 -11.60
CA LEU A 33 2.17 0.69 -12.48
C LEU A 33 3.14 0.89 -13.65
N ALA A 34 4.44 0.87 -13.39
CA ALA A 34 5.46 1.09 -14.41
C ALA A 34 5.48 -0.02 -15.48
N LYS A 35 5.22 -1.25 -15.06
CA LYS A 35 5.18 -2.42 -15.97
C LYS A 35 3.79 -2.67 -16.54
N HIS A 36 2.80 -1.87 -16.19
CA HIS A 36 1.40 -2.02 -16.61
C HIS A 36 0.86 -3.43 -16.33
N LEU A 37 1.19 -3.97 -15.15
CA LEU A 37 0.76 -5.31 -14.77
C LEU A 37 -0.75 -5.36 -14.52
N GLN A 38 -1.34 -6.49 -14.84
CA GLN A 38 -2.77 -6.74 -14.64
C GLN A 38 -2.98 -7.76 -13.53
N PRO A 39 -4.19 -7.85 -12.97
CA PRO A 39 -4.50 -8.88 -11.97
C PRO A 39 -4.08 -10.27 -12.47
N GLY A 40 -3.36 -11.00 -11.63
CA GLY A 40 -2.83 -12.32 -11.95
C GLY A 40 -1.41 -12.33 -12.51
N ASP A 41 -0.86 -11.19 -12.87
CA ASP A 41 0.52 -11.11 -13.35
C ASP A 41 1.52 -11.34 -12.20
N PRO A 42 2.65 -12.02 -12.47
CA PRO A 42 3.62 -12.32 -11.43
C PRO A 42 4.40 -11.08 -10.98
N LEU A 43 4.76 -11.08 -9.70
CA LEU A 43 5.61 -10.07 -9.10
C LEU A 43 6.99 -10.66 -8.75
N PRO A 44 8.01 -9.82 -8.54
CA PRO A 44 9.30 -10.30 -8.08
C PRO A 44 9.18 -11.05 -6.75
N THR A 45 10.10 -11.99 -6.51
CA THR A 45 10.15 -12.72 -5.24
C THR A 45 10.57 -11.79 -4.09
N GLU A 46 10.30 -12.21 -2.85
CA GLU A 46 10.76 -11.49 -1.67
C GLU A 46 12.28 -11.29 -1.71
N SER A 47 13.03 -12.31 -2.12
CA SER A 47 14.49 -12.22 -2.22
C SER A 47 14.94 -11.18 -3.25
N GLN A 48 14.28 -11.14 -4.39
CA GLN A 48 14.55 -10.14 -5.43
C GLN A 48 14.23 -8.73 -4.95
N LEU A 49 13.12 -8.56 -4.26
CA LEU A 49 12.73 -7.28 -3.70
C LEU A 49 13.71 -6.81 -2.62
N CYS A 50 14.19 -7.71 -1.77
CA CYS A 50 15.21 -7.38 -0.77
C CYS A 50 16.50 -6.90 -1.44
N ALA A 51 16.95 -7.60 -2.48
CA ALA A 51 18.17 -7.26 -3.19
C ALA A 51 18.03 -5.92 -3.93
N ASP A 52 16.91 -5.70 -4.60
CA ASP A 52 16.69 -4.50 -5.43
C ASP A 52 16.46 -3.25 -4.58
N LEU A 53 15.77 -3.39 -3.45
CA LEU A 53 15.40 -2.25 -2.62
C LEU A 53 16.38 -1.99 -1.48
N GLY A 54 17.24 -2.96 -1.15
CA GLY A 54 18.15 -2.83 -0.03
C GLY A 54 17.44 -2.80 1.33
N VAL A 55 16.27 -3.43 1.43
CA VAL A 55 15.50 -3.50 2.68
C VAL A 55 15.53 -4.92 3.26
N SER A 56 15.18 -5.05 4.54
CA SER A 56 15.18 -6.34 5.22
C SER A 56 14.04 -7.23 4.74
N ARG A 57 14.22 -8.54 4.91
CA ARG A 57 13.17 -9.52 4.59
C ARG A 57 11.90 -9.29 5.39
N SER A 58 12.03 -8.92 6.66
CA SER A 58 10.88 -8.63 7.51
C SER A 58 10.09 -7.43 6.99
N SER A 59 10.77 -6.42 6.49
CA SER A 59 10.12 -5.25 5.90
C SER A 59 9.38 -5.59 4.60
N VAL A 60 9.97 -6.44 3.76
CA VAL A 60 9.31 -6.92 2.53
C VAL A 60 8.08 -7.76 2.87
N ARG A 61 8.19 -8.66 3.85
CA ARG A 61 7.05 -9.48 4.30
C ARG A 61 5.92 -8.62 4.84
N GLU A 62 6.26 -7.61 5.63
CA GLU A 62 5.30 -6.65 6.17
C GLU A 62 4.59 -5.91 5.04
N ALA A 63 5.34 -5.44 4.05
CA ALA A 63 4.80 -4.77 2.88
C ALA A 63 3.85 -5.68 2.10
N VAL A 64 4.24 -6.92 1.86
CA VAL A 64 3.41 -7.90 1.15
C VAL A 64 2.12 -8.17 1.93
N ARG A 65 2.20 -8.36 3.24
CA ARG A 65 1.01 -8.55 4.09
C ARG A 65 0.04 -7.39 3.99
N THR A 66 0.57 -6.17 4.03
CA THR A 66 -0.25 -4.96 3.89
C THR A 66 -0.94 -4.93 2.54
N LEU A 67 -0.22 -5.21 1.47
CA LEU A 67 -0.78 -5.21 0.12
C LEU A 67 -1.77 -6.34 -0.11
N VAL A 68 -1.57 -7.49 0.54
CA VAL A 68 -2.56 -8.59 0.52
C VAL A 68 -3.85 -8.16 1.21
N ALA A 69 -3.74 -7.49 2.34
CA ALA A 69 -4.92 -6.98 3.06
C ALA A 69 -5.71 -5.96 2.22
N LEU A 70 -5.02 -5.20 1.36
CA LEU A 70 -5.64 -4.23 0.45
C LEU A 70 -6.08 -4.86 -0.89
N ASP A 71 -5.89 -6.15 -1.04
CA ASP A 71 -6.21 -6.90 -2.27
C ASP A 71 -5.43 -6.43 -3.51
N ILE A 72 -4.30 -5.78 -3.30
CA ILE A 72 -3.38 -5.35 -4.36
C ILE A 72 -2.47 -6.49 -4.79
N VAL A 73 -2.14 -7.38 -3.85
CA VAL A 73 -1.24 -8.51 -4.04
C VAL A 73 -1.92 -9.79 -3.58
N THR A 74 -1.66 -10.88 -4.26
CA THR A 74 -2.11 -12.23 -3.88
C THR A 74 -0.89 -13.13 -3.76
N VAL A 75 -0.82 -13.90 -2.68
CA VAL A 75 0.22 -14.91 -2.47
C VAL A 75 -0.37 -16.29 -2.73
N ARG A 76 0.25 -17.05 -3.63
CA ARG A 76 -0.12 -18.44 -3.89
C ARG A 76 1.00 -19.34 -3.37
N HIS A 77 0.69 -20.13 -2.37
CA HIS A 77 1.68 -21.02 -1.77
C HIS A 77 2.31 -21.95 -2.82
N GLY A 78 3.65 -21.95 -2.87
CA GLY A 78 4.39 -22.75 -3.82
C GLY A 78 4.51 -22.14 -5.22
N HIS A 79 3.82 -21.05 -5.52
CA HIS A 79 3.81 -20.43 -6.84
C HIS A 79 4.32 -18.99 -6.87
N GLY A 80 4.37 -18.31 -5.72
CA GLY A 80 4.89 -16.96 -5.60
C GLY A 80 3.83 -15.90 -5.33
N THR A 81 4.17 -14.68 -5.69
CA THR A 81 3.37 -13.49 -5.44
C THR A 81 2.89 -12.91 -6.76
N PHE A 82 1.64 -12.53 -6.81
CA PHE A 82 0.98 -12.06 -8.02
C PHE A 82 0.20 -10.78 -7.73
N VAL A 83 -0.09 -10.01 -8.77
CA VAL A 83 -0.99 -8.87 -8.66
C VAL A 83 -2.38 -9.37 -8.30
N GLY A 84 -2.98 -8.79 -7.26
CA GLY A 84 -4.32 -9.14 -6.79
C GLY A 84 -5.41 -8.54 -7.65
N GLU A 85 -6.65 -8.82 -7.27
CA GLU A 85 -7.84 -8.34 -7.98
C GLU A 85 -8.05 -6.84 -7.83
N VAL A 86 -7.40 -6.23 -6.85
CA VAL A 86 -7.56 -4.82 -6.47
C VAL A 86 -9.04 -4.48 -6.29
N SER A 87 -9.75 -5.34 -5.55
CA SER A 87 -11.18 -5.18 -5.33
C SER A 87 -11.47 -4.07 -4.32
N MET A 88 -12.73 -3.64 -4.27
CA MET A 88 -13.20 -2.66 -3.30
C MET A 88 -13.60 -3.30 -1.97
N ARG A 89 -13.42 -4.63 -1.81
CA ARG A 89 -13.83 -5.35 -0.60
C ARG A 89 -13.27 -4.75 0.69
N PRO A 90 -11.95 -4.49 0.81
CA PRO A 90 -11.42 -3.90 2.05
C PRO A 90 -12.05 -2.56 2.39
N MET A 91 -12.34 -1.75 1.40
CA MET A 91 -13.00 -0.46 1.59
C MET A 91 -14.44 -0.64 2.06
N VAL A 92 -15.18 -1.57 1.45
CA VAL A 92 -16.57 -1.86 1.82
C VAL A 92 -16.63 -2.38 3.26
N GLU A 93 -15.74 -3.28 3.65
CA GLU A 93 -15.67 -3.80 5.02
C GLU A 93 -15.41 -2.66 6.02
N SER A 94 -14.49 -1.76 5.70
CA SER A 94 -14.22 -0.58 6.54
C SER A 94 -15.44 0.33 6.64
N LEU A 95 -16.16 0.54 5.56
CA LEU A 95 -17.38 1.35 5.55
C LEU A 95 -18.48 0.75 6.43
N VAL A 96 -18.69 -0.56 6.33
CA VAL A 96 -19.67 -1.26 7.15
C VAL A 96 -19.32 -1.13 8.62
N PHE A 97 -18.09 -1.38 8.98
CA PHE A 97 -17.62 -1.25 10.36
C PHE A 97 -17.77 0.18 10.90
N ARG A 98 -17.44 1.16 10.08
CA ARG A 98 -17.62 2.57 10.44
C ARG A 98 -19.08 2.90 10.73
N GLY A 99 -19.99 2.39 9.92
CA GLY A 99 -21.43 2.57 10.14
C GLY A 99 -21.90 1.95 11.44
N LEU A 100 -21.33 0.82 11.85
CA LEU A 100 -21.64 0.18 13.12
C LEU A 100 -21.08 0.97 14.32
N LEU A 101 -19.90 1.59 14.17
CA LEU A 101 -19.31 2.39 15.23
C LEU A 101 -19.99 3.75 15.41
N LYS A 102 -20.41 4.38 14.33
CA LYS A 102 -21.00 5.71 14.32
C LYS A 102 -22.29 5.73 13.50
N PRO A 103 -23.40 5.23 14.03
CA PRO A 103 -24.64 5.09 13.23
C PRO A 103 -25.21 6.41 12.69
N GLY A 104 -24.82 7.55 13.23
CA GLY A 104 -25.29 8.87 12.77
C GLY A 104 -24.37 9.57 11.80
N ASP A 105 -23.22 8.95 11.46
CA ASP A 105 -22.24 9.55 10.56
C ASP A 105 -22.69 9.36 9.10
N ASP A 106 -22.78 10.45 8.35
CA ASP A 106 -23.22 10.46 6.96
C ASP A 106 -22.06 10.25 5.97
N PHE A 107 -20.93 9.73 6.40
CA PHE A 107 -19.76 9.45 5.58
C PHE A 107 -19.12 10.67 4.91
N ARG A 108 -19.36 11.88 5.41
CA ARG A 108 -18.79 13.12 4.86
C ARG A 108 -17.28 13.09 4.81
N SER A 109 -16.63 12.66 5.89
CA SER A 109 -15.17 12.58 5.95
C SER A 109 -14.60 11.66 4.87
N LEU A 110 -15.25 10.52 4.64
CA LEU A 110 -14.83 9.58 3.64
C LEU A 110 -15.05 10.14 2.24
N ARG A 111 -16.16 10.80 2.02
CA ARG A 111 -16.49 11.47 0.76
C ARG A 111 -15.40 12.49 0.40
N ASP A 112 -14.99 13.31 1.36
CA ASP A 112 -13.93 14.30 1.17
C ASP A 112 -12.60 13.65 0.78
N VAL A 113 -12.22 12.54 1.43
CA VAL A 113 -11.00 11.80 1.12
C VAL A 113 -11.06 11.23 -0.31
N VAL A 114 -12.17 10.65 -0.70
CA VAL A 114 -12.35 10.10 -2.05
C VAL A 114 -12.27 11.20 -3.09
N GLU A 115 -12.92 12.33 -2.87
CA GLU A 115 -12.87 13.47 -3.78
C GLU A 115 -11.45 14.00 -3.98
N VAL A 116 -10.68 14.13 -2.90
CA VAL A 116 -9.28 14.56 -2.97
C VAL A 116 -8.44 13.57 -3.80
N ARG A 117 -8.62 12.27 -3.58
CA ARG A 117 -7.91 11.24 -4.33
C ARG A 117 -8.24 11.28 -5.83
N VAL A 118 -9.50 11.37 -6.15
CA VAL A 118 -9.95 11.48 -7.55
C VAL A 118 -9.37 12.72 -8.22
N THR A 119 -9.37 13.85 -7.54
CA THR A 119 -8.78 15.09 -8.04
C THR A 119 -7.30 14.96 -8.32
N GLN A 120 -6.55 14.29 -7.41
CA GLN A 120 -5.12 14.05 -7.60
C GLN A 120 -4.85 13.16 -8.81
N LEU A 121 -5.63 12.11 -8.99
CA LEU A 121 -5.49 11.21 -10.13
C LEU A 121 -5.78 11.92 -11.45
N GLN A 122 -6.82 12.75 -11.51
CA GLN A 122 -7.16 13.55 -12.68
C GLN A 122 -6.04 14.53 -13.03
N ARG A 123 -5.46 15.19 -12.04
CA ARG A 123 -4.32 16.10 -12.26
C ARG A 123 -3.12 15.37 -12.82
N SER A 124 -2.84 14.16 -12.34
CA SER A 124 -1.75 13.34 -12.84
C SER A 124 -1.95 12.94 -14.30
N GLU A 125 -3.16 12.57 -14.69
CA GLU A 125 -3.50 12.27 -16.07
C GLU A 125 -3.41 13.49 -16.97
N GLU A 126 -3.90 14.63 -16.54
CA GLU A 126 -3.78 15.89 -17.28
C GLU A 126 -2.32 16.27 -17.52
N ARG A 127 -1.45 16.05 -16.53
CA ARG A 127 -0.01 16.27 -16.71
C ARG A 127 0.60 15.33 -17.73
N ARG A 128 0.19 14.06 -17.76
CA ARG A 128 0.65 13.10 -18.76
C ARG A 128 0.24 13.49 -20.16
N VAL A 129 -1.01 13.82 -20.33
CA VAL A 129 -1.56 14.27 -21.62
C VAL A 129 -0.85 15.53 -22.09
N GLY A 130 -0.62 16.48 -21.19
CA GLY A 130 0.12 17.70 -21.49
C GLY A 130 1.56 17.44 -21.95
N LYS A 131 2.25 16.46 -21.37
CA LYS A 131 3.60 16.07 -21.77
C LYS A 131 3.62 15.35 -23.12
N GLU A 132 2.65 14.51 -23.40
CA GLU A 132 2.54 13.79 -24.66
C GLU A 132 2.22 14.76 -25.82
N CYS A 133 1.42 15.76 -25.58
CA CYS A 133 1.09 16.76 -26.59
C CYS A 133 2.24 17.71 -26.93
N ARG A 134 3.29 17.77 -26.13
CA ARG A 134 4.46 18.63 -26.34
C ARG A 134 5.60 17.97 -27.10
N SER A 135 5.53 16.69 -27.31
CA SER A 135 6.51 15.96 -28.12
C SER A 135 6.07 15.90 -29.60
#